data_36b1469f026307bc6ab897746b1846ee
#
_entry.id   36b1469f026307bc6ab897746b1846ee
#
_cell.length_a   1.000
_cell.length_b   1.000
_cell.length_c   1.000
_cell.angle_alpha   90.00
_cell.angle_beta   90.00
_cell.angle_gamma   90.00
#
_symmetry.space_group_name_H-M   'P 1'
#
loop_
_entity.id
_entity.type
_entity.pdbx_description
1 polymer ?
#
loop_
_entity_poly.entity_id
_entity_poly.type
_entity_poly.pdbx_seq_one_letter_code
_entity_poly.pdbx_strand_id
1 'polypeptide(L)'
;MDDETADTNEIQRKSARVTHGQPDRPGGVPGRGGRKTLWCTLGAAAVLEVAIIVWWIVPSSKSSALSDCAGLATHAEQRRCLDPIFENAARSENAQTVLHTLTKLVRTGVLDDCHLFAHEFGHVEFEVQGSLAIAMGAGDASCLNGYYHGVVEAAVYHAASEGKVDIADMCRDLRGDDLAYDACDHGLGHGLLNVNGDVMQSREDCASLPGNYDRQRCVDGVLMENSMRYLDLDDGHYRKSAPHACAGLSLSPADLDSCNAEIGEIAMFHYKHNLNAAFEICQAVGNSSGDAACERGAREELVTSQRAHQSG
;
A
#
# COMPACT_ATOMS: atom_id res chain seq x y z
N MET A 1 -12.34 -16.50 30.15
CA MET A 1 -12.07 -17.28 28.92
C MET A 1 -13.26 -17.05 28.03
N ASP A 2 -13.37 -15.82 27.54
CA ASP A 2 -14.56 -15.31 26.88
C ASP A 2 -14.15 -14.89 25.46
N ASP A 3 -14.71 -15.54 24.56
CA ASP A 3 -15.14 -15.37 23.17
C ASP A 3 -14.60 -14.13 22.41
N GLU A 4 -13.35 -14.20 21.91
CA GLU A 4 -12.73 -13.21 21.03
C GLU A 4 -12.72 -13.64 19.54
N THR A 5 -13.40 -14.73 19.20
CA THR A 5 -13.35 -15.32 17.84
C THR A 5 -14.44 -14.83 16.87
N ALA A 6 -15.33 -13.92 17.30
CA ALA A 6 -16.50 -13.54 16.50
C ALA A 6 -16.28 -12.38 15.51
N ASP A 7 -15.22 -11.59 15.65
CA ASP A 7 -15.11 -10.29 14.97
C ASP A 7 -14.38 -10.32 13.62
N THR A 8 -13.54 -11.31 13.37
CA THR A 8 -12.75 -11.38 12.12
C THR A 8 -13.58 -11.69 10.86
N ASN A 9 -14.78 -12.30 11.03
CA ASN A 9 -15.63 -12.67 9.89
C ASN A 9 -16.55 -11.54 9.39
N GLU A 10 -16.68 -10.45 10.13
CA GLU A 10 -17.57 -9.34 9.71
C GLU A 10 -16.84 -8.35 8.77
N ILE A 11 -15.55 -8.20 8.92
CA ILE A 11 -14.72 -7.33 8.07
C ILE A 11 -14.65 -7.87 6.63
N GLN A 12 -14.54 -9.19 6.47
CA GLN A 12 -14.48 -9.83 5.14
C GLN A 12 -15.81 -9.75 4.37
N ARG A 13 -16.96 -9.61 5.04
CA ARG A 13 -18.26 -9.54 4.36
C ARG A 13 -18.66 -8.17 3.81
N LYS A 14 -18.01 -7.10 4.25
CA LYS A 14 -18.34 -5.74 3.80
C LYS A 14 -17.64 -5.34 2.50
N SER A 15 -16.53 -6.00 2.15
CA SER A 15 -15.77 -5.72 0.93
C SER A 15 -16.40 -6.28 -0.36
N ALA A 16 -17.34 -7.21 -0.27
CA ALA A 16 -17.87 -7.97 -1.41
C ALA A 16 -19.16 -7.41 -2.05
N ARG A 17 -19.56 -6.17 -1.77
CA ARG A 17 -20.81 -5.63 -2.32
C ARG A 17 -20.66 -4.27 -2.98
N VAL A 18 -19.93 -4.23 -4.09
CA VAL A 18 -20.05 -3.14 -5.07
C VAL A 18 -20.67 -3.71 -6.35
N THR A 19 -21.95 -3.46 -6.54
CA THR A 19 -22.71 -3.85 -7.73
C THR A 19 -22.45 -2.85 -8.85
N HIS A 20 -21.93 -3.34 -9.97
CA HIS A 20 -21.79 -2.61 -11.22
C HIS A 20 -23.16 -2.20 -11.78
N GLY A 21 -23.44 -0.92 -11.80
CA GLY A 21 -24.48 -0.30 -12.61
C GLY A 21 -23.91 0.22 -13.92
N GLN A 22 -24.34 -0.36 -15.03
CA GLN A 22 -24.01 0.09 -16.38
C GLN A 22 -24.77 1.39 -16.71
N PRO A 23 -24.16 2.45 -17.26
CA PRO A 23 -24.94 3.58 -17.79
C PRO A 23 -25.26 3.38 -19.28
N ASP A 24 -26.54 3.58 -19.58
CA ASP A 24 -27.12 3.62 -20.93
C ASP A 24 -26.59 4.79 -21.76
N ARG A 25 -26.38 4.52 -23.06
CA ARG A 25 -26.04 5.51 -24.07
C ARG A 25 -27.32 6.20 -24.58
N PRO A 26 -27.37 7.51 -24.73
CA PRO A 26 -28.36 8.15 -25.60
C PRO A 26 -27.77 8.46 -26.99
N GLY A 27 -28.60 8.18 -27.98
CA GLY A 27 -28.35 8.36 -29.40
C GLY A 27 -28.29 9.81 -29.85
N GLY A 28 -27.68 9.97 -31.01
CA GLY A 28 -27.52 11.25 -31.68
C GLY A 28 -28.73 11.68 -32.50
N VAL A 29 -28.80 12.99 -32.76
CA VAL A 29 -29.61 13.60 -33.84
C VAL A 29 -28.83 14.77 -34.42
N PRO A 30 -28.84 14.96 -35.75
CA PRO A 30 -28.10 16.04 -36.43
C PRO A 30 -28.99 17.22 -36.74
N GLY A 31 -28.45 18.40 -36.89
CA GLY A 31 -29.21 19.58 -37.36
C GLY A 31 -28.38 20.83 -37.65
N ARG A 32 -28.01 20.96 -38.89
CA ARG A 32 -28.05 22.13 -39.80
C ARG A 32 -27.96 23.57 -39.27
N GLY A 33 -26.92 24.26 -39.69
CA GLY A 33 -27.09 25.41 -40.65
C GLY A 33 -27.06 26.80 -40.05
N GLY A 34 -26.18 27.64 -40.56
CA GLY A 34 -26.47 29.07 -40.74
C GLY A 34 -25.37 30.06 -40.34
N ARG A 35 -24.53 30.40 -41.28
CA ARG A 35 -23.90 31.72 -41.54
C ARG A 35 -24.12 32.85 -40.53
N LYS A 36 -23.06 33.50 -40.07
CA LYS A 36 -22.65 34.87 -40.46
C LYS A 36 -21.32 35.25 -39.80
N THR A 37 -20.40 35.60 -40.66
CA THR A 37 -19.14 36.30 -40.46
C THR A 37 -19.32 37.71 -39.89
N LEU A 38 -18.27 38.11 -39.23
CA LEU A 38 -17.82 39.48 -38.91
C LEU A 38 -17.98 39.82 -37.41
N TRP A 39 -16.85 39.87 -36.79
CA TRP A 39 -16.32 40.82 -35.80
C TRP A 39 -15.26 40.11 -34.94
N CYS A 40 -14.09 39.98 -35.51
CA CYS A 40 -12.89 39.56 -34.79
C CYS A 40 -11.88 40.71 -34.93
N THR A 41 -11.53 41.37 -33.84
CA THR A 41 -10.17 41.91 -33.64
C THR A 41 -9.91 42.56 -32.27
N LEU A 42 -10.74 42.40 -31.26
CA LEU A 42 -10.45 42.92 -29.90
C LEU A 42 -10.55 41.92 -28.75
N GLY A 43 -10.70 40.61 -29.04
CA GLY A 43 -10.84 39.57 -28.00
C GLY A 43 -9.57 38.76 -27.70
N ALA A 44 -8.51 38.89 -28.48
CA ALA A 44 -7.36 37.98 -28.37
C ALA A 44 -6.40 38.24 -27.20
N ALA A 45 -6.35 39.46 -26.68
CA ALA A 45 -5.45 39.79 -25.57
C ALA A 45 -5.99 39.35 -24.19
N ALA A 46 -7.30 39.47 -23.98
CA ALA A 46 -7.92 39.11 -22.69
C ALA A 46 -7.99 37.60 -22.43
N VAL A 47 -8.04 36.75 -23.49
CA VAL A 47 -8.10 35.29 -23.37
C VAL A 47 -6.75 34.70 -23.00
N LEU A 48 -5.64 35.32 -23.43
CA LEU A 48 -4.28 34.88 -23.10
C LEU A 48 -3.92 35.14 -21.62
N GLU A 49 -4.38 36.24 -21.03
CA GLU A 49 -4.12 36.53 -19.61
C GLU A 49 -4.93 35.59 -18.66
N VAL A 50 -6.16 35.25 -19.01
CA VAL A 50 -6.96 34.27 -18.23
C VAL A 50 -6.39 32.87 -18.33
N ALA A 51 -5.88 32.46 -19.49
CA ALA A 51 -5.25 31.13 -19.67
C ALA A 51 -3.95 31.02 -18.86
N ILE A 52 -3.16 32.09 -18.77
CA ILE A 52 -1.92 32.09 -17.96
C ILE A 52 -2.24 32.06 -16.47
N ILE A 53 -3.26 32.74 -15.99
CA ILE A 53 -3.67 32.74 -14.59
C ILE A 53 -4.20 31.34 -14.18
N VAL A 54 -4.99 30.70 -15.04
CA VAL A 54 -5.49 29.33 -14.78
C VAL A 54 -4.34 28.33 -14.75
N TRP A 55 -3.30 28.50 -15.57
CA TRP A 55 -2.13 27.61 -15.58
C TRP A 55 -1.24 27.73 -14.34
N TRP A 56 -1.26 28.88 -13.65
CA TRP A 56 -0.49 29.10 -12.40
C TRP A 56 -1.24 28.68 -11.12
N ILE A 57 -2.57 28.47 -11.19
CA ILE A 57 -3.40 28.11 -10.03
C ILE A 57 -3.62 26.60 -9.91
N VAL A 58 -3.51 25.84 -11.01
CA VAL A 58 -3.87 24.42 -11.05
C VAL A 58 -2.83 23.47 -10.39
N PRO A 59 -1.50 23.74 -10.33
CA PRO A 59 -0.57 22.79 -9.71
C PRO A 59 -0.61 22.72 -8.18
N SER A 60 -1.08 23.79 -7.51
CA SER A 60 -1.06 23.85 -6.03
C SER A 60 -2.26 23.16 -5.35
N SER A 61 -3.34 22.87 -6.06
CA SER A 61 -4.55 22.32 -5.45
C SER A 61 -4.47 20.80 -5.15
N LYS A 62 -3.69 20.04 -5.92
CA LYS A 62 -3.58 18.58 -5.70
C LYS A 62 -2.68 18.22 -4.52
N SER A 63 -1.58 18.94 -4.33
CA SER A 63 -0.67 18.76 -3.19
C SER A 63 -1.32 19.16 -1.85
N SER A 64 -2.20 20.19 -1.85
CA SER A 64 -2.95 20.56 -0.65
C SER A 64 -3.99 19.50 -0.26
N ALA A 65 -4.70 18.92 -1.24
CA ALA A 65 -5.72 17.92 -0.97
C ALA A 65 -5.14 16.64 -0.32
N LEU A 66 -3.99 16.14 -0.80
CA LEU A 66 -3.31 15.01 -0.15
C LEU A 66 -2.89 15.34 1.29
N SER A 67 -2.34 16.54 1.52
CA SER A 67 -1.95 17.00 2.86
C SER A 67 -3.15 17.13 3.80
N ASP A 68 -4.26 17.67 3.29
CA ASP A 68 -5.49 17.85 4.08
C ASP A 68 -6.08 16.49 4.47
N CYS A 69 -6.10 15.51 3.57
CA CYS A 69 -6.55 14.15 3.85
C CYS A 69 -5.63 13.45 4.86
N ALA A 70 -4.33 13.56 4.70
CA ALA A 70 -3.33 12.96 5.58
C ALA A 70 -3.40 13.50 7.02
N GLY A 71 -3.89 14.72 7.20
CA GLY A 71 -4.06 15.37 8.51
C GLY A 71 -5.36 14.98 9.25
N LEU A 72 -6.21 14.10 8.71
CA LEU A 72 -7.43 13.65 9.38
C LEU A 72 -7.13 12.74 10.56
N ALA A 73 -8.06 12.67 11.52
CA ALA A 73 -7.82 12.08 12.82
C ALA A 73 -7.73 10.55 12.81
N THR A 74 -8.46 9.89 11.93
CA THR A 74 -8.50 8.42 11.84
C THR A 74 -8.07 7.93 10.46
N HIS A 75 -7.48 6.74 10.42
CA HIS A 75 -7.08 6.10 9.17
C HIS A 75 -8.29 5.88 8.22
N ALA A 76 -9.44 5.52 8.75
CA ALA A 76 -10.67 5.38 7.98
C ALA A 76 -11.16 6.70 7.34
N GLU A 77 -10.96 7.84 8.02
CA GLU A 77 -11.25 9.16 7.42
C GLU A 77 -10.23 9.54 6.37
N GLN A 78 -8.94 9.27 6.63
CA GLN A 78 -7.86 9.49 5.68
C GLN A 78 -8.10 8.71 4.38
N ARG A 79 -8.38 7.42 4.46
CA ARG A 79 -8.71 6.56 3.32
C ARG A 79 -9.86 7.13 2.50
N ARG A 80 -11.03 7.35 3.12
CA ARG A 80 -12.19 7.90 2.41
C ARG A 80 -11.92 9.22 1.70
N CYS A 81 -11.01 10.02 2.23
CA CYS A 81 -10.59 11.27 1.62
C CYS A 81 -9.63 11.04 0.45
N LEU A 82 -8.71 10.07 0.58
CA LEU A 82 -7.66 9.77 -0.39
C LEU A 82 -8.15 8.95 -1.58
N ASP A 83 -9.09 8.03 -1.40
CA ASP A 83 -9.59 7.13 -2.44
C ASP A 83 -9.92 7.85 -3.76
N PRO A 84 -10.74 8.91 -3.79
CA PRO A 84 -11.05 9.60 -5.05
C PRO A 84 -9.83 10.33 -5.65
N ILE A 85 -8.85 10.72 -4.84
CA ILE A 85 -7.60 11.33 -5.30
C ILE A 85 -6.73 10.28 -5.97
N PHE A 86 -6.61 9.12 -5.35
CA PHE A 86 -5.85 7.98 -5.85
C PHE A 86 -6.46 7.43 -7.14
N GLU A 87 -7.79 7.23 -7.20
CA GLU A 87 -8.46 6.82 -8.44
C GLU A 87 -8.22 7.80 -9.60
N ASN A 88 -8.31 9.10 -9.34
CA ASN A 88 -8.07 10.10 -10.38
C ASN A 88 -6.61 10.10 -10.84
N ALA A 89 -5.66 9.87 -9.91
CA ALA A 89 -4.24 9.78 -10.23
C ALA A 89 -3.94 8.54 -11.08
N ALA A 90 -4.44 7.38 -10.69
CA ALA A 90 -4.28 6.12 -11.42
C ALA A 90 -4.83 6.21 -12.85
N ARG A 91 -6.04 6.80 -13.03
CA ARG A 91 -6.63 7.02 -14.36
C ARG A 91 -5.88 8.02 -15.23
N SER A 92 -5.10 8.91 -14.65
CA SER A 92 -4.32 9.93 -15.37
C SER A 92 -2.85 9.56 -15.55
N GLU A 93 -2.47 8.33 -15.26
CA GLU A 93 -1.09 7.81 -15.34
C GLU A 93 -0.09 8.66 -14.53
N ASN A 94 -0.45 9.04 -13.32
CA ASN A 94 0.30 10.00 -12.49
C ASN A 94 0.81 9.40 -11.17
N ALA A 95 1.06 8.08 -11.13
CA ALA A 95 1.45 7.35 -9.92
C ALA A 95 2.70 7.96 -9.26
N GLN A 96 3.77 8.19 -10.03
CA GLN A 96 5.00 8.80 -9.50
C GLN A 96 4.78 10.17 -8.86
N THR A 97 3.83 10.97 -9.39
CA THR A 97 3.50 12.28 -8.80
C THR A 97 2.86 12.13 -7.41
N VAL A 98 2.01 11.12 -7.22
CA VAL A 98 1.43 10.81 -5.91
C VAL A 98 2.51 10.36 -4.94
N LEU A 99 3.33 9.38 -5.32
CA LEU A 99 4.41 8.85 -4.49
C LEU A 99 5.42 9.93 -4.09
N HIS A 100 5.83 10.76 -5.05
CA HIS A 100 6.69 11.91 -4.77
C HIS A 100 6.04 12.91 -3.80
N THR A 101 4.73 13.12 -3.91
CA THR A 101 4.00 14.02 -2.99
C THR A 101 3.93 13.41 -1.60
N LEU A 102 3.63 12.11 -1.46
CA LEU A 102 3.63 11.41 -0.17
C LEU A 102 5.02 11.49 0.50
N THR A 103 6.09 11.18 -0.24
CA THR A 103 7.47 11.32 0.25
C THR A 103 7.77 12.75 0.71
N LYS A 104 7.30 13.77 -0.02
CA LYS A 104 7.45 15.16 0.37
C LYS A 104 6.72 15.48 1.66
N LEU A 105 5.50 14.95 1.88
CA LEU A 105 4.75 15.15 3.12
C LEU A 105 5.49 14.57 4.33
N VAL A 106 6.14 13.42 4.18
CA VAL A 106 7.01 12.84 5.22
C VAL A 106 8.19 13.78 5.50
N ARG A 107 8.92 14.22 4.48
CA ARG A 107 10.07 15.12 4.64
C ARG A 107 9.72 16.46 5.29
N THR A 108 8.52 16.94 5.12
CA THR A 108 8.05 18.19 5.72
C THR A 108 7.41 18.01 7.09
N GLY A 109 7.36 16.77 7.61
CA GLY A 109 6.79 16.43 8.92
C GLY A 109 5.26 16.54 8.98
N VAL A 110 4.58 16.51 7.82
CA VAL A 110 3.11 16.45 7.74
C VAL A 110 2.64 15.02 7.97
N LEU A 111 3.38 14.04 7.43
CA LEU A 111 3.22 12.62 7.71
C LEU A 111 4.43 12.11 8.50
N ASP A 112 4.19 11.19 9.42
CA ASP A 112 5.26 10.48 10.11
C ASP A 112 5.86 9.39 9.21
N ASP A 113 5.02 8.75 8.40
CA ASP A 113 5.35 7.70 7.43
C ASP A 113 4.39 7.73 6.23
N CYS A 114 4.81 7.20 5.09
CA CYS A 114 3.97 7.12 3.88
C CYS A 114 3.72 5.70 3.37
N HIS A 115 4.29 4.68 4.03
CA HIS A 115 4.23 3.29 3.55
C HIS A 115 2.78 2.82 3.34
N LEU A 116 1.94 2.96 4.36
CA LEU A 116 0.54 2.53 4.30
C LEU A 116 -0.28 3.28 3.25
N PHE A 117 -0.04 4.59 3.07
CA PHE A 117 -0.71 5.37 2.03
C PHE A 117 -0.28 4.94 0.62
N ALA A 118 1.01 4.65 0.45
CA ALA A 118 1.53 4.13 -0.81
C ALA A 118 0.99 2.73 -1.09
N HIS A 119 0.84 1.90 -0.07
CA HIS A 119 0.23 0.57 -0.15
C HIS A 119 -1.22 0.66 -0.65
N GLU A 120 -2.04 1.51 -0.05
CA GLU A 120 -3.43 1.74 -0.50
C GLU A 120 -3.49 2.30 -1.93
N PHE A 121 -2.58 3.20 -2.27
CA PHE A 121 -2.50 3.71 -3.64
C PHE A 121 -2.13 2.61 -4.64
N GLY A 122 -1.25 1.69 -4.29
CA GLY A 122 -0.92 0.51 -5.10
C GLY A 122 -2.14 -0.38 -5.37
N HIS A 123 -2.99 -0.61 -4.38
CA HIS A 123 -4.27 -1.31 -4.57
C HIS A 123 -5.14 -0.61 -5.62
N VAL A 124 -5.36 0.70 -5.47
CA VAL A 124 -6.18 1.47 -6.40
C VAL A 124 -5.58 1.46 -7.81
N GLU A 125 -4.26 1.56 -7.92
CA GLU A 125 -3.56 1.52 -9.21
C GLU A 125 -3.82 0.20 -9.93
N PHE A 126 -3.65 -0.94 -9.23
CA PHE A 126 -3.95 -2.25 -9.82
C PHE A 126 -5.42 -2.38 -10.25
N GLU A 127 -6.37 -1.94 -9.43
CA GLU A 127 -7.80 -1.98 -9.76
C GLU A 127 -8.14 -1.17 -11.01
N VAL A 128 -7.46 -0.04 -11.22
CA VAL A 128 -7.65 0.82 -12.39
C VAL A 128 -6.99 0.25 -13.62
N GLN A 129 -5.75 -0.25 -13.51
CA GLN A 129 -4.96 -0.74 -14.65
C GLN A 129 -5.34 -2.17 -15.06
N GLY A 130 -5.77 -3.01 -14.13
CA GLY A 130 -6.12 -4.41 -14.36
C GLY A 130 -4.95 -5.30 -14.82
N SER A 131 -3.71 -4.83 -14.61
CA SER A 131 -2.49 -5.54 -15.02
C SER A 131 -1.36 -5.29 -14.04
N LEU A 132 -0.81 -6.37 -13.47
CA LEU A 132 0.31 -6.30 -12.53
C LEU A 132 1.52 -5.58 -13.14
N ALA A 133 1.92 -5.97 -14.36
CA ALA A 133 3.10 -5.39 -15.01
C ALA A 133 2.93 -3.90 -15.31
N ILE A 134 1.73 -3.46 -15.70
CA ILE A 134 1.44 -2.04 -15.97
C ILE A 134 1.45 -1.26 -14.65
N ALA A 135 0.75 -1.74 -13.63
CA ALA A 135 0.69 -1.08 -12.33
C ALA A 135 2.07 -1.00 -11.66
N MET A 136 2.85 -2.09 -11.65
CA MET A 136 4.23 -2.08 -11.15
C MET A 136 5.12 -1.08 -11.90
N GLY A 137 4.98 -0.99 -13.23
CA GLY A 137 5.75 -0.06 -14.07
C GLY A 137 5.35 1.41 -13.92
N ALA A 138 4.18 1.72 -13.36
CA ALA A 138 3.70 3.08 -13.19
C ALA A 138 4.31 3.80 -11.97
N GLY A 139 4.69 3.06 -10.93
CA GLY A 139 5.22 3.59 -9.67
C GLY A 139 6.73 3.41 -9.50
N ASP A 140 7.16 3.55 -8.27
CA ASP A 140 8.55 3.37 -7.86
C ASP A 140 8.65 2.84 -6.42
N ALA A 141 9.87 2.66 -5.92
CA ALA A 141 10.18 2.15 -4.59
C ALA A 141 10.02 3.19 -3.45
N SER A 142 9.46 4.37 -3.75
CA SER A 142 9.19 5.38 -2.72
C SER A 142 8.32 4.81 -1.60
N CYS A 143 8.39 5.43 -0.43
CA CYS A 143 7.63 4.96 0.73
C CYS A 143 7.91 3.48 1.07
N LEU A 144 9.19 3.06 1.02
CA LEU A 144 9.64 1.73 1.43
C LEU A 144 8.93 0.59 0.68
N ASN A 145 8.80 0.70 -0.63
CA ASN A 145 8.10 -0.24 -1.50
C ASN A 145 6.59 -0.40 -1.23
N GLY A 146 5.97 0.36 -0.35
CA GLY A 146 4.55 0.23 0.00
C GLY A 146 3.64 0.19 -1.23
N TYR A 147 3.93 1.01 -2.25
CA TYR A 147 3.20 0.99 -3.50
C TYR A 147 3.25 -0.39 -4.20
N TYR A 148 4.44 -0.97 -4.31
CA TYR A 148 4.60 -2.27 -4.95
C TYR A 148 3.90 -3.38 -4.18
N HIS A 149 3.96 -3.35 -2.84
CA HIS A 149 3.25 -4.30 -1.99
C HIS A 149 1.74 -4.24 -2.26
N GLY A 150 1.15 -3.04 -2.26
CA GLY A 150 -0.27 -2.85 -2.52
C GLY A 150 -0.71 -3.32 -3.90
N VAL A 151 0.08 -3.03 -4.95
CA VAL A 151 -0.19 -3.50 -6.32
C VAL A 151 -0.26 -5.03 -6.37
N VAL A 152 0.72 -5.71 -5.76
CA VAL A 152 0.80 -7.18 -5.78
C VAL A 152 -0.29 -7.80 -4.95
N GLU A 153 -0.57 -7.26 -3.78
CA GLU A 153 -1.65 -7.72 -2.91
C GLU A 153 -3.00 -7.66 -3.64
N ALA A 154 -3.30 -6.54 -4.30
CA ALA A 154 -4.52 -6.40 -5.11
C ALA A 154 -4.57 -7.43 -6.26
N ALA A 155 -3.43 -7.73 -6.89
CA ALA A 155 -3.35 -8.76 -7.92
C ALA A 155 -3.66 -10.16 -7.37
N VAL A 156 -3.16 -10.49 -6.17
CA VAL A 156 -3.48 -11.77 -5.48
C VAL A 156 -4.96 -11.85 -5.12
N TYR A 157 -5.55 -10.76 -4.61
CA TYR A 157 -6.99 -10.70 -4.33
C TYR A 157 -7.84 -10.91 -5.59
N HIS A 158 -7.45 -10.27 -6.68
CA HIS A 158 -8.14 -10.42 -7.96
C HIS A 158 -8.07 -11.88 -8.43
N ALA A 159 -6.90 -12.50 -8.43
CA ALA A 159 -6.71 -13.91 -8.79
C ALA A 159 -7.52 -14.85 -7.89
N ALA A 160 -7.57 -14.58 -6.59
CA ALA A 160 -8.37 -15.33 -5.63
C ALA A 160 -9.87 -15.24 -5.93
N SER A 161 -10.35 -14.04 -6.27
CA SER A 161 -11.77 -13.82 -6.61
C SER A 161 -12.19 -14.58 -7.87
N GLU A 162 -11.24 -14.84 -8.77
CA GLU A 162 -11.44 -15.67 -9.97
C GLU A 162 -11.23 -17.18 -9.73
N GLY A 163 -10.84 -17.58 -8.51
CA GLY A 163 -10.50 -18.97 -8.18
C GLY A 163 -9.19 -19.46 -8.82
N LYS A 164 -8.25 -18.57 -9.10
CA LYS A 164 -7.02 -18.85 -9.86
C LYS A 164 -5.76 -18.31 -9.17
N VAL A 165 -5.57 -18.60 -7.88
CA VAL A 165 -4.34 -18.18 -7.22
C VAL A 165 -3.19 -19.10 -7.64
N ASP A 166 -2.44 -18.68 -8.66
CA ASP A 166 -1.18 -19.30 -9.06
C ASP A 166 -0.08 -18.22 -8.99
N ILE A 167 0.70 -18.24 -7.92
CA ILE A 167 1.74 -17.24 -7.67
C ILE A 167 3.07 -17.58 -8.34
N ALA A 168 3.26 -18.83 -8.84
CA ALA A 168 4.56 -19.30 -9.31
C ALA A 168 5.17 -18.45 -10.43
N ASP A 169 4.32 -17.85 -11.23
CA ASP A 169 4.70 -17.04 -12.38
C ASP A 169 4.23 -15.57 -12.29
N MET A 170 3.60 -15.18 -11.19
CA MET A 170 2.96 -13.86 -11.08
C MET A 170 3.98 -12.72 -11.22
N CYS A 171 5.16 -12.85 -10.63
CA CYS A 171 6.25 -11.85 -10.69
C CYS A 171 7.22 -12.05 -11.88
N ARG A 172 6.99 -13.06 -12.75
CA ARG A 172 7.95 -13.44 -13.80
C ARG A 172 8.39 -12.31 -14.71
N ASP A 173 7.47 -11.47 -15.13
CA ASP A 173 7.73 -10.40 -16.10
C ASP A 173 8.52 -9.23 -15.49
N LEU A 174 8.71 -9.22 -14.17
CA LEU A 174 9.49 -8.22 -13.45
C LEU A 174 10.97 -8.61 -13.25
N ARG A 175 11.40 -9.81 -13.64
CA ARG A 175 12.77 -10.33 -13.44
C ARG A 175 13.89 -9.47 -14.05
N GLY A 176 13.56 -8.50 -14.89
CA GLY A 176 14.51 -7.54 -15.45
C GLY A 176 14.78 -6.33 -14.57
N ASP A 177 14.00 -6.16 -13.50
CA ASP A 177 14.14 -5.13 -12.48
C ASP A 177 14.22 -5.80 -11.11
N ASP A 178 15.43 -5.93 -10.57
CA ASP A 178 15.69 -6.66 -9.33
C ASP A 178 14.88 -6.10 -8.16
N LEU A 179 14.67 -4.79 -8.09
CA LEU A 179 13.92 -4.14 -7.02
C LEU A 179 12.42 -4.42 -7.13
N ALA A 180 11.84 -4.26 -8.31
CA ALA A 180 10.42 -4.54 -8.53
C ALA A 180 10.13 -6.04 -8.36
N TYR A 181 11.05 -6.91 -8.77
CA TYR A 181 10.94 -8.36 -8.61
C TYR A 181 10.95 -8.76 -7.13
N ASP A 182 11.93 -8.25 -6.34
CA ASP A 182 12.03 -8.49 -4.90
C ASP A 182 10.77 -8.01 -4.15
N ALA A 183 10.32 -6.79 -4.46
CA ALA A 183 9.11 -6.23 -3.87
C ALA A 183 7.84 -7.01 -4.27
N CYS A 184 7.80 -7.56 -5.49
CA CYS A 184 6.71 -8.42 -5.92
C CYS A 184 6.67 -9.72 -5.12
N ASP A 185 7.79 -10.44 -5.01
CA ASP A 185 7.83 -11.69 -4.24
C ASP A 185 7.43 -11.48 -2.77
N HIS A 186 7.84 -10.35 -2.16
CA HIS A 186 7.42 -10.00 -0.81
C HIS A 186 5.91 -9.68 -0.75
N GLY A 187 5.40 -8.89 -1.69
CA GLY A 187 3.97 -8.55 -1.77
C GLY A 187 3.05 -9.75 -1.98
N LEU A 188 3.53 -10.83 -2.65
CA LEU A 188 2.79 -12.10 -2.72
C LEU A 188 2.47 -12.64 -1.34
N GLY A 189 3.41 -12.55 -0.39
CA GLY A 189 3.21 -13.00 0.98
C GLY A 189 2.08 -12.26 1.69
N HIS A 190 2.03 -10.94 1.56
CA HIS A 190 0.93 -10.11 2.08
C HIS A 190 -0.42 -10.58 1.51
N GLY A 191 -0.51 -10.65 0.18
CA GLY A 191 -1.74 -11.06 -0.49
C GLY A 191 -2.20 -12.46 -0.12
N LEU A 192 -1.28 -13.44 -0.04
CA LEU A 192 -1.58 -14.82 0.36
C LEU A 192 -2.16 -14.88 1.77
N LEU A 193 -1.53 -14.20 2.74
CA LEU A 193 -2.04 -14.24 4.11
C LEU A 193 -3.42 -13.59 4.21
N ASN A 194 -3.64 -12.51 3.50
CA ASN A 194 -4.93 -11.83 3.49
C ASN A 194 -6.05 -12.68 2.85
N VAL A 195 -5.71 -13.47 1.81
CA VAL A 195 -6.67 -14.40 1.17
C VAL A 195 -6.92 -15.63 2.03
N ASN A 196 -5.86 -16.27 2.53
CA ASN A 196 -5.96 -17.54 3.25
C ASN A 196 -6.42 -17.38 4.71
N GLY A 197 -6.04 -16.28 5.35
CA GLY A 197 -6.28 -16.05 6.77
C GLY A 197 -5.41 -16.90 7.71
N ASP A 198 -4.56 -17.79 7.19
CA ASP A 198 -3.71 -18.73 7.92
C ASP A 198 -2.24 -18.58 7.52
N VAL A 199 -1.38 -18.31 8.51
CA VAL A 199 0.05 -18.07 8.32
C VAL A 199 0.75 -19.32 7.77
N MET A 200 0.42 -20.50 8.29
CA MET A 200 1.12 -21.72 7.91
C MET A 200 0.74 -22.16 6.50
N GLN A 201 -0.53 -22.01 6.11
CA GLN A 201 -0.98 -22.25 4.74
C GLN A 201 -0.32 -21.27 3.76
N SER A 202 -0.32 -19.98 4.07
CA SER A 202 0.29 -18.96 3.21
C SER A 202 1.79 -19.19 3.01
N ARG A 203 2.48 -19.57 4.09
CA ARG A 203 3.89 -19.98 4.02
C ARG A 203 4.11 -21.21 3.14
N GLU A 204 3.22 -22.20 3.22
CA GLU A 204 3.27 -23.40 2.36
C GLU A 204 3.05 -23.03 0.88
N ASP A 205 2.13 -22.11 0.59
CA ASP A 205 1.86 -21.64 -0.77
C ASP A 205 3.08 -20.93 -1.38
N CYS A 206 3.88 -20.19 -0.59
CA CYS A 206 5.16 -19.62 -1.02
C CYS A 206 6.15 -20.68 -1.55
N ALA A 207 6.02 -21.95 -1.16
CA ALA A 207 6.88 -23.02 -1.65
C ALA A 207 6.71 -23.30 -3.16
N SER A 208 5.66 -22.81 -3.80
CA SER A 208 5.44 -22.92 -5.24
C SER A 208 6.37 -22.01 -6.05
N LEU A 209 6.97 -20.99 -5.45
CA LEU A 209 7.91 -20.10 -6.11
C LEU A 209 9.22 -20.83 -6.48
N PRO A 210 9.85 -20.48 -7.62
CA PRO A 210 10.91 -21.28 -8.20
C PRO A 210 12.24 -21.22 -7.41
N GLY A 211 12.61 -20.06 -6.89
CA GLY A 211 13.88 -19.82 -6.20
C GLY A 211 13.79 -19.94 -4.67
N ASN A 212 14.89 -20.26 -4.01
CA ASN A 212 14.92 -20.22 -2.54
C ASN A 212 14.81 -18.78 -2.02
N TYR A 213 15.40 -17.83 -2.73
CA TYR A 213 15.31 -16.41 -2.43
C TYR A 213 13.86 -15.94 -2.55
N ASP A 214 13.21 -16.23 -3.68
CA ASP A 214 11.83 -15.86 -3.97
C ASP A 214 10.87 -16.36 -2.89
N ARG A 215 11.04 -17.66 -2.49
CA ARG A 215 10.27 -18.26 -1.41
C ARG A 215 10.46 -17.56 -0.07
N GLN A 216 11.71 -17.22 0.26
CA GLN A 216 12.00 -16.52 1.52
C GLN A 216 11.37 -15.13 1.52
N ARG A 217 11.49 -14.36 0.43
CA ARG A 217 10.84 -13.05 0.33
C ARG A 217 9.33 -13.13 0.49
N CYS A 218 8.69 -14.12 -0.12
CA CYS A 218 7.27 -14.38 0.07
C CYS A 218 6.94 -14.73 1.54
N VAL A 219 7.73 -15.58 2.17
CA VAL A 219 7.56 -15.92 3.60
C VAL A 219 7.73 -14.69 4.49
N ASP A 220 8.71 -13.83 4.22
CA ASP A 220 8.91 -12.58 4.96
C ASP A 220 7.66 -11.68 4.83
N GLY A 221 7.06 -11.56 3.65
CA GLY A 221 5.80 -10.85 3.45
C GLY A 221 4.61 -11.45 4.22
N VAL A 222 4.51 -12.79 4.29
CA VAL A 222 3.52 -13.47 5.15
C VAL A 222 3.70 -13.10 6.62
N LEU A 223 4.95 -13.09 7.11
CA LEU A 223 5.26 -12.84 8.51
C LEU A 223 5.10 -11.36 8.88
N MET A 224 5.43 -10.45 7.97
CA MET A 224 5.17 -9.01 8.11
C MET A 224 3.66 -8.75 8.20
N GLU A 225 2.87 -9.30 7.29
CA GLU A 225 1.41 -9.15 7.31
C GLU A 225 0.80 -9.74 8.58
N ASN A 226 1.33 -10.88 9.07
CA ASN A 226 0.91 -11.43 10.35
C ASN A 226 1.14 -10.44 11.50
N SER A 227 2.28 -9.76 11.53
CA SER A 227 2.59 -8.75 12.55
C SER A 227 1.73 -7.49 12.39
N MET A 228 1.44 -7.08 11.14
CA MET A 228 0.54 -5.96 10.83
C MET A 228 -0.87 -6.15 11.40
N ARG A 229 -1.39 -7.37 11.45
CA ARG A 229 -2.73 -7.68 12.01
C ARG A 229 -2.88 -7.33 13.49
N TYR A 230 -1.78 -7.09 14.19
CA TYR A 230 -1.77 -6.65 15.58
C TYR A 230 -1.71 -5.14 15.74
N LEU A 231 -1.62 -4.40 14.63
CA LEU A 231 -1.70 -2.95 14.60
C LEU A 231 -3.15 -2.54 14.28
N ASP A 232 -3.78 -1.83 15.19
CA ASP A 232 -5.08 -1.20 14.93
C ASP A 232 -4.84 0.19 14.33
N LEU A 233 -5.10 0.31 13.04
CA LEU A 233 -4.86 1.54 12.29
C LEU A 233 -5.90 2.64 12.59
N ASP A 234 -7.11 2.24 13.02
CA ASP A 234 -8.20 3.20 13.25
C ASP A 234 -8.09 3.89 14.61
N ASP A 235 -7.67 3.17 15.65
CA ASP A 235 -7.53 3.74 16.99
C ASP A 235 -6.05 3.97 17.40
N GLY A 236 -5.12 3.53 16.57
CA GLY A 236 -3.68 3.66 16.83
C GLY A 236 -3.16 2.80 17.98
N HIS A 237 -3.91 1.78 18.40
CA HIS A 237 -3.50 0.90 19.48
C HIS A 237 -2.76 -0.33 18.96
N TYR A 238 -1.61 -0.59 19.54
CA TYR A 238 -0.89 -1.84 19.36
C TYR A 238 -1.45 -2.89 20.31
N ARG A 239 -1.98 -4.00 19.78
CA ARG A 239 -2.63 -5.01 20.63
C ARG A 239 -1.64 -5.58 21.63
N LYS A 240 -2.09 -5.86 22.87
CA LYS A 240 -1.25 -6.42 23.94
C LYS A 240 -0.62 -7.77 23.57
N SER A 241 -1.21 -8.49 22.64
CA SER A 241 -0.71 -9.77 22.11
C SER A 241 0.32 -9.62 20.99
N ALA A 242 0.58 -8.41 20.48
CA ALA A 242 1.51 -8.16 19.39
C ALA A 242 2.92 -8.74 19.59
N PRO A 243 3.53 -8.68 20.79
CA PRO A 243 4.82 -9.34 21.06
C PRO A 243 4.79 -10.85 20.85
N HIS A 244 3.61 -11.45 20.81
CA HIS A 244 3.42 -12.90 20.65
C HIS A 244 2.85 -13.28 19.29
N ALA A 245 2.93 -12.43 18.28
CA ALA A 245 2.43 -12.69 16.93
C ALA A 245 3.01 -13.97 16.31
N CYS A 246 4.23 -14.33 16.69
CA CYS A 246 4.92 -15.54 16.23
C CYS A 246 4.73 -16.75 17.16
N ALA A 247 4.10 -16.57 18.33
CA ALA A 247 3.97 -17.62 19.32
C ALA A 247 3.01 -18.72 18.85
N GLY A 248 3.43 -19.98 19.00
CA GLY A 248 2.61 -21.14 18.63
C GLY A 248 2.63 -21.48 17.14
N LEU A 249 3.27 -20.68 16.29
CA LEU A 249 3.50 -21.04 14.89
C LEU A 249 4.60 -22.11 14.78
N SER A 250 4.39 -23.10 13.92
CA SER A 250 5.36 -24.17 13.66
C SER A 250 6.41 -23.73 12.64
N LEU A 251 7.14 -22.69 12.95
CA LEU A 251 8.15 -22.07 12.09
C LEU A 251 9.52 -22.76 12.22
N SER A 252 10.31 -22.72 11.15
CA SER A 252 11.74 -23.03 11.24
C SER A 252 12.45 -22.00 12.14
N PRO A 253 13.65 -22.32 12.70
CA PRO A 253 14.39 -21.32 13.47
C PRO A 253 14.68 -20.02 12.70
N ALA A 254 14.90 -20.11 11.39
CA ALA A 254 15.13 -18.92 10.54
C ALA A 254 13.84 -18.12 10.34
N ASP A 255 12.72 -18.78 10.04
CA ASP A 255 11.44 -18.09 9.86
C ASP A 255 10.95 -17.48 11.19
N LEU A 256 11.23 -18.14 12.32
CA LEU A 256 10.91 -17.59 13.64
C LEU A 256 11.74 -16.33 13.95
N ASP A 257 13.00 -16.33 13.56
CA ASP A 257 13.88 -15.17 13.68
C ASP A 257 13.38 -14.00 12.80
N SER A 258 13.01 -14.27 11.52
CA SER A 258 12.33 -13.28 10.67
C SER A 258 11.03 -12.79 11.29
N CYS A 259 10.15 -13.68 11.72
CA CYS A 259 8.88 -13.32 12.32
C CYS A 259 9.04 -12.37 13.53
N ASN A 260 10.01 -12.64 14.39
CA ASN A 260 10.28 -11.76 15.52
C ASN A 260 10.89 -10.42 15.06
N ALA A 261 11.66 -10.38 13.98
CA ALA A 261 12.16 -9.12 13.41
C ALA A 261 11.01 -8.25 12.89
N GLU A 262 10.03 -8.86 12.22
CA GLU A 262 8.83 -8.14 11.74
C GLU A 262 8.02 -7.51 12.88
N ILE A 263 7.96 -8.12 14.08
CA ILE A 263 7.34 -7.48 15.25
C ILE A 263 8.02 -6.14 15.55
N GLY A 264 9.35 -6.10 15.47
CA GLY A 264 10.12 -4.89 15.72
C GLY A 264 9.92 -3.82 14.66
N GLU A 265 9.88 -4.21 13.40
CA GLU A 265 9.63 -3.34 12.27
C GLU A 265 8.25 -2.70 12.37
N ILE A 266 7.20 -3.50 12.59
CA ILE A 266 5.84 -3.00 12.73
C ILE A 266 5.67 -2.13 13.97
N ALA A 267 6.37 -2.44 15.07
CA ALA A 267 6.38 -1.56 16.25
C ALA A 267 6.96 -0.18 15.93
N MET A 268 7.94 -0.07 15.03
CA MET A 268 8.48 1.22 14.59
C MET A 268 7.43 2.07 13.86
N PHE A 269 6.62 1.47 12.96
CA PHE A 269 5.51 2.18 12.32
C PHE A 269 4.51 2.67 13.36
N HIS A 270 4.10 1.82 14.28
CA HIS A 270 3.14 2.19 15.32
C HIS A 270 3.64 3.34 16.22
N TYR A 271 4.90 3.27 16.66
CA TYR A 271 5.48 4.26 17.56
C TYR A 271 6.19 5.40 16.84
N LYS A 272 5.87 5.67 15.57
CA LYS A 272 6.41 6.80 14.81
C LYS A 272 7.93 6.85 14.84
N HIS A 273 8.54 5.71 14.59
CA HIS A 273 9.99 5.50 14.59
C HIS A 273 10.68 5.79 15.94
N ASN A 274 9.95 5.68 17.05
CA ASN A 274 10.51 5.76 18.38
C ASN A 274 11.13 4.42 18.81
N LEU A 275 12.43 4.29 18.63
CA LEU A 275 13.18 3.05 18.89
C LEU A 275 13.04 2.55 20.33
N ASN A 276 12.99 3.45 21.32
CA ASN A 276 12.87 3.03 22.72
C ASN A 276 11.49 2.40 22.99
N ALA A 277 10.43 2.97 22.45
CA ALA A 277 9.09 2.39 22.57
C ALA A 277 8.97 1.05 21.83
N ALA A 278 9.57 0.90 20.63
CA ALA A 278 9.63 -0.37 19.94
C ALA A 278 10.38 -1.44 20.74
N PHE A 279 11.48 -1.08 21.41
CA PHE A 279 12.23 -2.01 22.26
C PHE A 279 11.44 -2.49 23.49
N GLU A 280 10.54 -1.69 24.03
CA GLU A 280 9.63 -2.15 25.11
C GLU A 280 8.73 -3.29 24.60
N ILE A 281 8.29 -3.23 23.35
CA ILE A 281 7.55 -4.32 22.71
C ILE A 281 8.44 -5.54 22.52
N CYS A 282 9.68 -5.36 22.05
CA CYS A 282 10.62 -6.46 21.84
C CYS A 282 10.92 -7.23 23.13
N GLN A 283 11.10 -6.54 24.27
CA GLN A 283 11.32 -7.17 25.57
C GLN A 283 10.14 -8.05 26.03
N ALA A 284 8.95 -7.81 25.49
CA ALA A 284 7.76 -8.61 25.79
C ALA A 284 7.63 -9.87 24.93
N VAL A 285 8.48 -10.10 23.93
CA VAL A 285 8.55 -11.36 23.17
C VAL A 285 8.89 -12.54 24.07
N GLY A 286 9.69 -12.28 25.12
CA GLY A 286 9.81 -13.16 26.29
C GLY A 286 10.87 -14.25 26.18
N ASN A 287 11.79 -14.15 25.20
CA ASN A 287 12.99 -14.96 25.16
C ASN A 287 14.13 -14.20 24.47
N SER A 288 15.36 -14.43 24.93
CA SER A 288 16.52 -13.62 24.54
C SER A 288 16.84 -13.60 23.03
N SER A 289 16.54 -14.67 22.30
CA SER A 289 16.76 -14.71 20.85
C SER A 289 15.65 -13.95 20.10
N GLY A 290 14.41 -14.10 20.52
CA GLY A 290 13.29 -13.37 19.97
C GLY A 290 13.37 -11.86 20.26
N ASP A 291 13.73 -11.50 21.48
CA ASP A 291 13.97 -10.09 21.87
C ASP A 291 15.06 -9.48 20.97
N ALA A 292 16.18 -10.18 20.76
CA ALA A 292 17.28 -9.71 19.92
C ALA A 292 16.89 -9.59 18.43
N ALA A 293 16.10 -10.54 17.92
CA ALA A 293 15.59 -10.50 16.55
C ALA A 293 14.65 -9.30 16.35
N CYS A 294 13.71 -9.10 17.27
CA CYS A 294 12.79 -7.97 17.25
C CYS A 294 13.54 -6.62 17.33
N GLU A 295 14.51 -6.47 18.23
CA GLU A 295 15.33 -5.26 18.31
C GLU A 295 16.13 -5.02 17.01
N ARG A 296 16.57 -6.09 16.35
CA ARG A 296 17.24 -5.99 15.05
C ARG A 296 16.29 -5.41 14.01
N GLY A 297 15.07 -5.96 13.84
CA GLY A 297 14.07 -5.46 12.91
C GLY A 297 13.75 -3.98 13.15
N ALA A 298 13.55 -3.59 14.42
CA ALA A 298 13.32 -2.19 14.76
C ALA A 298 14.49 -1.26 14.35
N ARG A 299 15.76 -1.72 14.47
CA ARG A 299 16.93 -0.94 14.04
C ARG A 299 17.07 -0.87 12.55
N GLU A 300 16.78 -1.96 11.84
CA GLU A 300 16.80 -2.04 10.39
C GLU A 300 15.78 -1.09 9.79
N GLU A 301 14.56 -1.07 10.32
CA GLU A 301 13.52 -0.14 9.90
C GLU A 301 13.92 1.32 10.16
N LEU A 302 14.50 1.64 11.32
CA LEU A 302 14.99 3.00 11.59
C LEU A 302 16.00 3.46 10.53
N VAL A 303 16.95 2.59 10.17
CA VAL A 303 17.98 2.92 9.16
C VAL A 303 17.35 3.09 7.78
N THR A 304 16.40 2.24 7.42
CA THR A 304 15.72 2.26 6.12
C THR A 304 14.86 3.51 5.98
N SER A 305 14.08 3.84 7.00
CA SER A 305 13.29 5.06 7.06
C SER A 305 14.15 6.33 6.98
N GLN A 306 15.28 6.39 7.70
CA GLN A 306 16.21 7.52 7.63
C GLN A 306 16.83 7.69 6.23
N ARG A 307 17.15 6.59 5.53
CA ARG A 307 17.64 6.65 4.14
C ARG A 307 16.58 7.17 3.19
N ALA A 308 15.33 6.71 3.33
CA ALA A 308 14.22 7.20 2.53
C ALA A 308 14.02 8.73 2.69
N HIS A 309 14.22 9.25 3.91
CA HIS A 309 14.16 10.69 4.17
C HIS A 309 15.30 11.49 3.52
N GLN A 310 16.44 10.87 3.24
CA GLN A 310 17.65 11.54 2.69
C GLN A 310 17.74 11.48 1.16
N SER A 311 17.19 10.44 0.55
CA SER A 311 17.34 10.14 -0.88
C SER A 311 16.30 10.81 -1.80
N GLY A 312 15.34 11.53 -1.28
CA GLY A 312 14.37 12.34 -2.00
C GLY A 312 14.67 13.82 -1.88
#